data_17ebaa4893edbd70d0cb329d56f2983d
#
_entry.id   17ebaa4893edbd70d0cb329d56f2983d
#
_cell.length_a   1.000
_cell.length_b   1.000
_cell.length_c   1.000
_cell.angle_alpha   90.00
_cell.angle_beta   90.00
_cell.angle_gamma   90.00
#
_symmetry.space_group_name_H-M   'P 1'
#
loop_
_entity.id
_entity.type
_entity.pdbx_description
1 polymer ?
#
loop_
_entity_poly.entity_id
_entity_poly.type
_entity_poly.pdbx_seq_one_letter_code
_entity_poly.pdbx_strand_id
1 'polypeptide(L)'
;MYTVGRLAKKHGLSRSTLLYYDRIELLKPSGHAKGEYRQYSDEDDARLTRICEYRRAGISLKAIGDMLDDQAETGVATTLENRLTELNREMGVLREQQRFITNLLGRTDLLNEQQVMNKATWVSLLSAAGFSEKDMRRWHVQFEKSAPDKHAEFLRRLHIPEGEISAIRAMAAAPHAIFNINKESGKFMEIFFKIYEGLDREGPGSFAMTKRAYDMCTDLPGKPEILELGCGSGGATIPLAQISGGIVTATEIYHPFLEKMVGNAKNAGVEDRIIAAVMDMSEIQAEPESFDLIWCEGAAYIMGVDKALEQWKQYLKPGGCLCISDAVWLSDEIRDNAPDAVKSFWAEGYPAMRTAEENNRAGEAAGYTLLGNFTIDTACWDAFYNDVERRMEEIESTYGTDPNGRAIIDMTRKEIAQYRDFPNTYGYEFHIFRKK
;
A
#
# COMPACT_ATOMS: atom_id res chain seq x y z
N MET A 1 -23.61 -33.03 -15.23
CA MET A 1 -24.14 -33.06 -16.63
C MET A 1 -24.97 -31.80 -16.89
N TYR A 2 -24.72 -31.10 -17.99
CA TYR A 2 -25.34 -29.83 -18.39
C TYR A 2 -26.10 -30.01 -19.72
N THR A 3 -27.24 -29.35 -19.83
CA THR A 3 -27.88 -29.18 -21.15
C THR A 3 -27.15 -28.06 -21.92
N VAL A 4 -27.28 -28.04 -23.25
CA VAL A 4 -26.67 -27.01 -24.11
C VAL A 4 -27.01 -25.59 -23.66
N GLY A 5 -28.25 -25.34 -23.23
CA GLY A 5 -28.68 -24.02 -22.77
C GLY A 5 -28.07 -23.61 -21.41
N ARG A 6 -27.91 -24.56 -20.49
CA ARG A 6 -27.34 -24.34 -19.17
C ARG A 6 -25.83 -24.11 -19.26
N LEU A 7 -25.14 -24.87 -20.09
CA LEU A 7 -23.71 -24.73 -20.31
C LEU A 7 -23.39 -23.40 -21.04
N ALA A 8 -24.15 -23.08 -22.10
CA ALA A 8 -24.00 -21.82 -22.81
C ALA A 8 -24.17 -20.61 -21.88
N LYS A 9 -25.22 -20.60 -21.04
CA LYS A 9 -25.48 -19.54 -20.08
C LYS A 9 -24.35 -19.40 -19.05
N LYS A 10 -23.77 -20.47 -18.56
CA LYS A 10 -22.67 -20.51 -17.61
C LYS A 10 -21.43 -19.77 -18.15
N HIS A 11 -21.14 -19.88 -19.44
CA HIS A 11 -19.98 -19.30 -20.11
C HIS A 11 -20.29 -18.00 -20.87
N GLY A 12 -21.49 -17.43 -20.72
CA GLY A 12 -21.89 -16.20 -21.41
C GLY A 12 -22.00 -16.36 -22.94
N LEU A 13 -22.24 -17.57 -23.41
CA LEU A 13 -22.34 -17.92 -24.84
C LEU A 13 -23.78 -18.14 -25.29
N SER A 14 -24.01 -18.03 -26.62
CA SER A 14 -25.29 -18.45 -27.22
C SER A 14 -25.36 -19.95 -27.38
N ARG A 15 -26.59 -20.51 -27.39
CA ARG A 15 -26.81 -21.95 -27.73
C ARG A 15 -26.26 -22.28 -29.11
N SER A 16 -26.41 -21.39 -30.09
CA SER A 16 -25.91 -21.55 -31.46
C SER A 16 -24.38 -21.67 -31.50
N THR A 17 -23.68 -20.97 -30.60
CA THR A 17 -22.22 -21.07 -30.47
C THR A 17 -21.78 -22.46 -30.04
N LEU A 18 -22.43 -23.07 -29.03
CA LEU A 18 -22.13 -24.43 -28.61
C LEU A 18 -22.45 -25.46 -29.70
N LEU A 19 -23.58 -25.31 -30.41
CA LEU A 19 -23.95 -26.16 -31.53
C LEU A 19 -22.95 -26.00 -32.69
N TYR A 20 -22.40 -24.84 -32.90
CA TYR A 20 -21.35 -24.60 -33.86
C TYR A 20 -20.04 -25.29 -33.44
N TYR A 21 -19.66 -25.22 -32.15
CA TYR A 21 -18.47 -25.91 -31.63
C TYR A 21 -18.57 -27.42 -31.75
N ASP A 22 -19.76 -28.01 -31.54
CA ASP A 22 -20.03 -29.41 -31.80
C ASP A 22 -19.84 -29.75 -33.30
N ARG A 23 -20.37 -28.93 -34.21
CA ARG A 23 -20.26 -29.13 -35.65
C ARG A 23 -18.82 -29.12 -36.17
N ILE A 24 -17.98 -28.23 -35.61
CA ILE A 24 -16.56 -28.15 -35.97
C ILE A 24 -15.67 -29.05 -35.13
N GLU A 25 -16.26 -29.95 -34.36
CA GLU A 25 -15.61 -30.95 -33.50
C GLU A 25 -14.75 -30.34 -32.35
N LEU A 26 -14.87 -29.06 -32.08
CA LEU A 26 -14.11 -28.34 -31.04
C LEU A 26 -14.60 -28.74 -29.62
N LEU A 27 -15.92 -28.92 -29.46
CA LEU A 27 -16.55 -29.36 -28.21
C LEU A 27 -17.73 -30.30 -28.53
N LYS A 28 -17.52 -31.60 -28.37
CA LYS A 28 -18.57 -32.62 -28.57
C LYS A 28 -19.30 -32.87 -27.26
N PRO A 29 -20.61 -33.14 -27.28
CA PRO A 29 -21.33 -33.56 -26.08
C PRO A 29 -20.91 -34.98 -25.66
N SER A 30 -20.72 -35.17 -24.35
CA SER A 30 -20.37 -36.49 -23.78
C SER A 30 -21.52 -37.50 -23.84
N GLY A 31 -22.76 -37.06 -24.12
CA GLY A 31 -23.92 -37.94 -24.19
C GLY A 31 -25.18 -37.28 -24.73
N HIS A 32 -26.22 -38.09 -24.86
CA HIS A 32 -27.56 -37.63 -25.25
C HIS A 32 -28.60 -38.14 -24.26
N ALA A 33 -29.54 -37.31 -23.83
CA ALA A 33 -30.68 -37.70 -23.02
C ALA A 33 -31.82 -38.32 -23.90
N LYS A 34 -32.85 -38.86 -23.27
CA LYS A 34 -34.06 -39.33 -23.95
C LYS A 34 -34.61 -38.18 -24.84
N GLY A 35 -34.73 -38.45 -26.17
CA GLY A 35 -35.15 -37.43 -27.15
C GLY A 35 -34.01 -36.73 -27.87
N GLU A 36 -32.81 -37.32 -27.94
CA GLU A 36 -31.62 -36.82 -28.63
C GLU A 36 -31.08 -35.46 -28.12
N TYR A 37 -31.44 -35.03 -26.91
CA TYR A 37 -30.93 -33.81 -26.33
C TYR A 37 -29.47 -33.95 -25.87
N ARG A 38 -28.58 -33.10 -26.40
CA ARG A 38 -27.16 -33.06 -26.04
C ARG A 38 -26.91 -32.82 -24.55
N GLN A 39 -26.05 -33.64 -23.97
CA GLN A 39 -25.61 -33.53 -22.58
C GLN A 39 -24.08 -33.40 -22.53
N TYR A 40 -23.61 -32.47 -21.68
CA TYR A 40 -22.22 -32.16 -21.48
C TYR A 40 -21.81 -32.54 -20.06
N SER A 41 -20.62 -33.09 -19.90
CA SER A 41 -20.01 -33.45 -18.62
C SER A 41 -19.30 -32.25 -17.97
N ASP A 42 -18.73 -32.48 -16.78
CA ASP A 42 -17.87 -31.52 -16.13
C ASP A 42 -16.51 -31.38 -16.85
N GLU A 43 -16.06 -32.43 -17.56
CA GLU A 43 -14.90 -32.41 -18.44
C GLU A 43 -15.14 -31.52 -19.67
N ASP A 44 -16.33 -31.60 -20.26
CA ASP A 44 -16.74 -30.73 -21.36
C ASP A 44 -16.80 -29.25 -20.90
N ASP A 45 -17.28 -29.05 -19.69
CA ASP A 45 -17.30 -27.70 -19.07
C ASP A 45 -15.88 -27.13 -18.89
N ALA A 46 -14.93 -27.94 -18.40
CA ALA A 46 -13.52 -27.57 -18.28
C ALA A 46 -12.87 -27.31 -19.65
N ARG A 47 -13.19 -28.12 -20.66
CA ARG A 47 -12.74 -27.91 -22.04
C ARG A 47 -13.30 -26.61 -22.61
N LEU A 48 -14.58 -26.31 -22.37
CA LEU A 48 -15.19 -25.04 -22.80
C LEU A 48 -14.58 -23.83 -22.11
N THR A 49 -14.22 -23.93 -20.83
CA THR A 49 -13.51 -22.88 -20.11
C THR A 49 -12.21 -22.51 -20.83
N ARG A 50 -11.37 -23.51 -21.18
CA ARG A 50 -10.12 -23.27 -21.92
C ARG A 50 -10.36 -22.69 -23.32
N ILE A 51 -11.39 -23.15 -24.03
CA ILE A 51 -11.78 -22.56 -25.32
C ILE A 51 -12.09 -21.09 -25.17
N CYS A 52 -12.84 -20.69 -24.14
CA CYS A 52 -13.17 -19.29 -23.89
C CYS A 52 -11.95 -18.45 -23.54
N GLU A 53 -11.02 -18.97 -22.75
CA GLU A 53 -9.75 -18.29 -22.40
C GLU A 53 -8.88 -18.03 -23.63
N TYR A 54 -8.65 -19.02 -24.45
CA TYR A 54 -7.85 -18.89 -25.69
C TYR A 54 -8.52 -17.95 -26.71
N ARG A 55 -9.85 -17.97 -26.79
CA ARG A 55 -10.58 -17.03 -27.63
C ARG A 55 -10.42 -15.58 -27.19
N ARG A 56 -10.38 -15.30 -25.88
CA ARG A 56 -10.10 -13.95 -25.37
C ARG A 56 -8.72 -13.47 -25.76
N ALA A 57 -7.75 -14.37 -25.86
CA ALA A 57 -6.41 -14.06 -26.39
C ALA A 57 -6.39 -13.85 -27.91
N GLY A 58 -7.53 -13.99 -28.60
CA GLY A 58 -7.64 -13.81 -30.05
C GLY A 58 -7.11 -14.99 -30.88
N ILE A 59 -7.03 -16.18 -30.27
CA ILE A 59 -6.58 -17.39 -30.96
C ILE A 59 -7.72 -17.93 -31.83
N SER A 60 -7.40 -18.39 -33.03
CA SER A 60 -8.38 -18.95 -33.96
C SER A 60 -8.95 -20.27 -33.45
N LEU A 61 -10.22 -20.57 -33.76
CA LEU A 61 -10.87 -21.82 -33.31
C LEU A 61 -10.13 -23.08 -33.80
N LYS A 62 -9.50 -23.01 -34.97
CA LYS A 62 -8.70 -24.12 -35.48
C LYS A 62 -7.47 -24.36 -34.60
N ALA A 63 -6.70 -23.28 -34.31
CA ALA A 63 -5.52 -23.38 -33.45
C ALA A 63 -5.89 -23.82 -32.02
N ILE A 64 -7.06 -23.40 -31.49
CA ILE A 64 -7.58 -23.86 -30.20
C ILE A 64 -7.86 -25.38 -30.24
N GLY A 65 -8.43 -25.89 -31.32
CA GLY A 65 -8.62 -27.32 -31.48
C GLY A 65 -7.31 -28.08 -31.41
N ASP A 66 -6.33 -27.65 -32.23
CA ASP A 66 -5.01 -28.26 -32.27
C ASP A 66 -4.34 -28.24 -30.87
N MET A 67 -4.43 -27.11 -30.15
CA MET A 67 -3.88 -26.94 -28.78
C MET A 67 -4.55 -27.82 -27.73
N LEU A 68 -5.85 -28.09 -27.87
CA LEU A 68 -6.62 -28.89 -26.88
C LEU A 68 -6.50 -30.40 -27.15
N ASP A 69 -6.15 -30.80 -28.35
CA ASP A 69 -6.01 -32.19 -28.76
C ASP A 69 -4.54 -32.66 -28.70
N ASP A 70 -3.58 -31.72 -28.75
CA ASP A 70 -2.14 -31.99 -28.55
C ASP A 70 -1.79 -31.97 -27.04
N GLN A 71 -1.35 -33.13 -26.51
CA GLN A 71 -0.94 -33.26 -25.12
C GLN A 71 0.44 -32.69 -24.80
N ALA A 72 1.12 -32.07 -25.78
CA ALA A 72 2.45 -31.49 -25.59
C ALA A 72 2.34 -30.01 -25.15
N GLU A 73 2.75 -29.69 -23.95
CA GLU A 73 2.82 -28.30 -23.40
C GLU A 73 3.60 -27.32 -24.32
N THR A 74 4.49 -27.82 -25.15
CA THR A 74 5.28 -27.05 -26.11
C THR A 74 4.45 -26.43 -27.24
N GLY A 75 3.39 -27.09 -27.71
CA GLY A 75 2.51 -26.55 -28.74
C GLY A 75 1.68 -25.34 -28.31
N VAL A 76 1.21 -25.36 -27.07
CA VAL A 76 0.44 -24.26 -26.47
C VAL A 76 1.29 -23.01 -26.30
N ALA A 77 2.50 -23.16 -25.75
CA ALA A 77 3.43 -22.03 -25.54
C ALA A 77 3.79 -21.36 -26.86
N THR A 78 4.17 -22.16 -27.88
CA THR A 78 4.53 -21.64 -29.20
C THR A 78 3.38 -20.88 -29.89
N THR A 79 2.14 -21.37 -29.76
CA THR A 79 0.97 -20.70 -30.36
C THR A 79 0.69 -19.36 -29.68
N LEU A 80 0.83 -19.29 -28.35
CA LEU A 80 0.66 -18.05 -27.57
C LEU A 80 1.77 -17.03 -27.88
N GLU A 81 3.03 -17.48 -28.00
CA GLU A 81 4.18 -16.63 -28.38
C GLU A 81 4.01 -16.05 -29.78
N ASN A 82 3.57 -16.86 -30.73
CA ASN A 82 3.29 -16.41 -32.10
C ASN A 82 2.18 -15.34 -32.11
N ARG A 83 1.11 -15.54 -31.32
CA ARG A 83 0.02 -14.55 -31.20
C ARG A 83 0.49 -13.26 -30.56
N LEU A 84 1.33 -13.33 -29.52
CA LEU A 84 1.94 -12.18 -28.90
C LEU A 84 2.82 -11.39 -29.88
N THR A 85 3.60 -12.09 -30.70
CA THR A 85 4.43 -11.49 -31.74
C THR A 85 3.59 -10.77 -32.80
N GLU A 86 2.48 -11.40 -33.23
CA GLU A 86 1.54 -10.80 -34.18
C GLU A 86 0.87 -9.54 -33.60
N LEU A 87 0.40 -9.58 -32.34
CA LEU A 87 -0.17 -8.42 -31.67
C LEU A 87 0.84 -7.26 -31.56
N ASN A 88 2.09 -7.56 -31.24
CA ASN A 88 3.14 -6.53 -31.21
C ASN A 88 3.36 -5.89 -32.58
N ARG A 89 3.27 -6.68 -33.67
CA ARG A 89 3.35 -6.16 -35.03
C ARG A 89 2.15 -5.27 -35.38
N GLU A 90 0.92 -5.72 -35.05
CA GLU A 90 -0.30 -4.94 -35.24
C GLU A 90 -0.25 -3.60 -34.48
N MET A 91 0.21 -3.62 -33.23
CA MET A 91 0.44 -2.41 -32.44
C MET A 91 1.46 -1.47 -33.08
N GLY A 92 2.51 -2.01 -33.68
CA GLY A 92 3.49 -1.21 -34.43
C GLY A 92 2.86 -0.44 -35.60
N VAL A 93 2.07 -1.13 -36.41
CA VAL A 93 1.36 -0.53 -37.56
C VAL A 93 0.35 0.55 -37.08
N LEU A 94 -0.42 0.28 -36.04
CA LEU A 94 -1.38 1.24 -35.48
C LEU A 94 -0.68 2.49 -34.96
N ARG A 95 0.48 2.36 -34.31
CA ARG A 95 1.31 3.49 -33.86
C ARG A 95 1.84 4.33 -35.02
N GLU A 96 2.26 3.71 -36.11
CA GLU A 96 2.67 4.44 -37.31
C GLU A 96 1.52 5.23 -37.94
N GLN A 97 0.35 4.60 -38.04
CA GLN A 97 -0.87 5.26 -38.51
C GLN A 97 -1.25 6.45 -37.61
N GLN A 98 -1.19 6.29 -36.31
CA GLN A 98 -1.44 7.34 -35.35
C GLN A 98 -0.48 8.53 -35.50
N ARG A 99 0.84 8.26 -35.64
CA ARG A 99 1.84 9.29 -35.91
C ARG A 99 1.56 10.03 -37.22
N PHE A 100 1.20 9.30 -38.26
CA PHE A 100 0.87 9.88 -39.55
C PHE A 100 -0.33 10.82 -39.45
N ILE A 101 -1.43 10.40 -38.79
CA ILE A 101 -2.62 11.22 -38.58
C ILE A 101 -2.30 12.47 -37.75
N THR A 102 -1.50 12.32 -36.69
CA THR A 102 -1.11 13.42 -35.81
C THR A 102 -0.26 14.46 -36.54
N ASN A 103 0.63 14.01 -37.41
CA ASN A 103 1.40 14.90 -38.27
C ASN A 103 0.54 15.62 -39.31
N LEU A 104 -0.45 14.92 -39.91
CA LEU A 104 -1.42 15.55 -40.84
C LEU A 104 -2.27 16.62 -40.17
N LEU A 105 -2.60 16.44 -38.89
CA LEU A 105 -3.36 17.42 -38.10
C LEU A 105 -2.50 18.59 -37.61
N GLY A 106 -1.17 18.56 -37.81
CA GLY A 106 -0.26 19.56 -37.27
C GLY A 106 -0.21 19.62 -35.72
N ARG A 107 -0.69 18.58 -35.04
CA ARG A 107 -0.86 18.50 -33.60
C ARG A 107 0.25 17.62 -32.99
N THR A 108 1.48 18.11 -33.04
CA THR A 108 2.63 17.42 -32.40
C THR A 108 2.54 17.40 -30.86
N ASP A 109 1.73 18.30 -30.27
CA ASP A 109 1.37 18.28 -28.86
C ASP A 109 0.69 16.98 -28.43
N LEU A 110 -0.17 16.41 -29.27
CA LEU A 110 -0.86 15.14 -29.01
C LEU A 110 0.09 13.91 -28.97
N LEU A 111 1.25 14.00 -29.60
CA LEU A 111 2.27 12.97 -29.54
C LEU A 111 3.02 13.00 -28.21
N ASN A 112 3.18 14.18 -27.62
CA ASN A 112 3.89 14.34 -26.35
C ASN A 112 3.04 13.90 -25.13
N GLU A 113 1.73 14.12 -25.16
CA GLU A 113 0.82 13.64 -24.11
C GLU A 113 0.63 12.12 -24.10
N GLN A 114 0.81 11.45 -25.24
CA GLN A 114 0.62 10.00 -25.38
C GLN A 114 1.93 9.17 -25.24
N GLN A 115 3.08 9.80 -25.12
CA GLN A 115 4.38 9.10 -25.20
C GLN A 115 5.14 8.92 -23.88
N VAL A 116 4.69 9.44 -22.79
CA VAL A 116 5.39 9.13 -21.53
C VAL A 116 4.72 7.94 -20.88
N MET A 117 5.08 6.74 -21.34
CA MET A 117 4.87 5.52 -20.59
C MET A 117 5.76 5.60 -19.35
N ASN A 118 5.26 6.22 -18.29
CA ASN A 118 5.94 6.25 -17.00
C ASN A 118 5.44 5.09 -16.11
N LYS A 119 6.07 4.91 -14.95
CA LYS A 119 5.73 3.87 -13.99
C LYS A 119 4.24 3.88 -13.62
N ALA A 120 3.67 5.04 -13.33
CA ALA A 120 2.27 5.18 -12.93
C ALA A 120 1.30 4.74 -14.04
N THR A 121 1.54 5.18 -15.27
CA THR A 121 0.76 4.78 -16.44
C THR A 121 0.86 3.28 -16.70
N TRP A 122 2.05 2.69 -16.55
CA TRP A 122 2.27 1.25 -16.72
C TRP A 122 1.53 0.44 -15.65
N VAL A 123 1.65 0.81 -14.39
CA VAL A 123 0.94 0.17 -13.27
C VAL A 123 -0.57 0.26 -13.45
N SER A 124 -1.09 1.43 -13.85
CA SER A 124 -2.52 1.62 -14.14
C SER A 124 -3.02 0.71 -15.25
N LEU A 125 -2.26 0.56 -16.33
CA LEU A 125 -2.60 -0.34 -17.44
C LEU A 125 -2.63 -1.82 -17.01
N LEU A 126 -1.65 -2.24 -16.23
CA LEU A 126 -1.61 -3.61 -15.70
C LEU A 126 -2.79 -3.87 -14.75
N SER A 127 -3.09 -2.93 -13.87
CA SER A 127 -4.23 -3.02 -12.95
C SER A 127 -5.56 -3.07 -13.71
N ALA A 128 -5.73 -2.25 -14.74
CA ALA A 128 -6.91 -2.27 -15.63
C ALA A 128 -7.04 -3.58 -16.42
N ALA A 129 -5.90 -4.25 -16.70
CA ALA A 129 -5.85 -5.58 -17.31
C ALA A 129 -6.08 -6.73 -16.32
N GLY A 130 -6.34 -6.43 -15.04
CA GLY A 130 -6.62 -7.41 -13.99
C GLY A 130 -5.38 -7.97 -13.27
N PHE A 131 -4.20 -7.36 -13.47
CA PHE A 131 -2.99 -7.74 -12.74
C PHE A 131 -3.06 -7.20 -11.32
N SER A 132 -2.94 -8.08 -10.34
CA SER A 132 -2.70 -7.70 -8.95
C SER A 132 -1.23 -7.28 -8.76
N GLU A 133 -0.91 -6.61 -7.64
CA GLU A 133 0.48 -6.31 -7.29
C GLU A 133 1.36 -7.58 -7.22
N LYS A 134 0.79 -8.69 -6.78
CA LYS A 134 1.46 -9.99 -6.75
C LYS A 134 1.82 -10.48 -8.16
N ASP A 135 0.93 -10.25 -9.14
CA ASP A 135 1.18 -10.63 -10.53
C ASP A 135 2.23 -9.72 -11.17
N MET A 136 2.21 -8.42 -10.86
CA MET A 136 3.24 -7.47 -11.29
C MET A 136 4.62 -7.84 -10.74
N ARG A 137 4.71 -8.22 -9.46
CA ARG A 137 5.99 -8.70 -8.86
C ARG A 137 6.48 -9.97 -9.53
N ARG A 138 5.59 -10.95 -9.75
CA ARG A 138 5.93 -12.19 -10.44
C ARG A 138 6.42 -11.93 -11.85
N TRP A 139 5.84 -10.96 -12.54
CA TRP A 139 6.26 -10.52 -13.87
C TRP A 139 7.69 -9.94 -13.85
N HIS A 140 8.02 -9.06 -12.90
CA HIS A 140 9.39 -8.54 -12.74
C HIS A 140 10.41 -9.66 -12.50
N VAL A 141 10.09 -10.62 -11.64
CA VAL A 141 10.92 -11.80 -11.37
C VAL A 141 11.18 -12.62 -12.65
N GLN A 142 10.12 -12.89 -13.40
CA GLN A 142 10.24 -13.66 -14.63
C GLN A 142 11.02 -12.90 -15.71
N PHE A 143 10.84 -11.58 -15.78
CA PHE A 143 11.54 -10.74 -16.74
C PHE A 143 13.04 -10.62 -16.40
N GLU A 144 13.41 -10.40 -15.15
CA GLU A 144 14.81 -10.37 -14.71
C GLU A 144 15.50 -11.71 -14.97
N LYS A 145 14.81 -12.83 -14.70
CA LYS A 145 15.34 -14.17 -14.92
C LYS A 145 15.57 -14.48 -16.41
N SER A 146 14.66 -14.05 -17.29
CA SER A 146 14.71 -14.39 -18.71
C SER A 146 15.55 -13.43 -19.55
N ALA A 147 15.61 -12.15 -19.18
CA ALA A 147 16.27 -11.12 -19.95
C ALA A 147 16.68 -9.90 -19.09
N PRO A 148 17.69 -10.03 -18.20
CA PRO A 148 18.04 -9.00 -17.20
C PRO A 148 18.42 -7.65 -17.82
N ASP A 149 19.13 -7.63 -18.95
CA ASP A 149 19.51 -6.39 -19.62
C ASP A 149 18.30 -5.67 -20.23
N LYS A 150 17.36 -6.45 -20.80
CA LYS A 150 16.12 -5.90 -21.36
C LYS A 150 15.16 -5.43 -20.25
N HIS A 151 15.17 -6.06 -19.11
CA HIS A 151 14.42 -5.61 -17.95
C HIS A 151 14.93 -4.25 -17.46
N ALA A 152 16.24 -4.10 -17.32
CA ALA A 152 16.86 -2.80 -16.98
C ALA A 152 16.52 -1.71 -18.00
N GLU A 153 16.64 -2.02 -19.31
CA GLU A 153 16.29 -1.09 -20.37
C GLU A 153 14.80 -0.70 -20.33
N PHE A 154 13.93 -1.66 -20.09
CA PHE A 154 12.48 -1.43 -19.95
C PHE A 154 12.18 -0.47 -18.80
N LEU A 155 12.78 -0.68 -17.61
CA LEU A 155 12.59 0.19 -16.45
C LEU A 155 13.09 1.62 -16.73
N ARG A 156 14.22 1.79 -17.42
CA ARG A 156 14.70 3.11 -17.86
C ARG A 156 13.73 3.80 -18.82
N ARG A 157 13.09 3.04 -19.72
CA ARG A 157 12.08 3.59 -20.64
C ARG A 157 10.81 4.06 -19.93
N LEU A 158 10.53 3.53 -18.73
CA LEU A 158 9.49 4.03 -17.84
C LEU A 158 9.92 5.24 -17.02
N HIS A 159 11.10 5.81 -17.28
CA HIS A 159 11.68 6.95 -16.57
C HIS A 159 11.86 6.72 -15.07
N ILE A 160 12.08 5.46 -14.67
CA ILE A 160 12.34 5.11 -13.26
C ILE A 160 13.79 5.49 -12.93
N PRO A 161 14.06 6.13 -11.77
CA PRO A 161 15.42 6.49 -11.34
C PRO A 161 16.33 5.26 -11.19
N GLU A 162 17.63 5.38 -11.50
CA GLU A 162 18.59 4.24 -11.44
C GLU A 162 18.66 3.57 -10.07
N GLY A 163 18.50 4.31 -8.97
CA GLY A 163 18.45 3.73 -7.62
C GLY A 163 17.24 2.82 -7.43
N GLU A 164 16.09 3.21 -7.94
CA GLU A 164 14.86 2.40 -7.90
C GLU A 164 14.95 1.21 -8.89
N ILE A 165 15.54 1.40 -10.06
CA ILE A 165 15.83 0.30 -11.01
C ILE A 165 16.70 -0.76 -10.34
N SER A 166 17.76 -0.35 -9.65
CA SER A 166 18.65 -1.26 -8.92
C SER A 166 17.90 -2.04 -7.83
N ALA A 167 17.01 -1.39 -7.10
CA ALA A 167 16.16 -2.02 -6.08
C ALA A 167 15.17 -3.03 -6.70
N ILE A 168 14.47 -2.66 -7.78
CA ILE A 168 13.54 -3.55 -8.49
C ILE A 168 14.28 -4.78 -9.05
N ARG A 169 15.47 -4.59 -9.62
CA ARG A 169 16.26 -5.69 -10.18
C ARG A 169 16.84 -6.60 -9.10
N ALA A 170 17.36 -6.05 -8.01
CA ALA A 170 17.82 -6.82 -6.85
C ALA A 170 16.68 -7.67 -6.28
N MET A 171 15.50 -7.08 -6.15
CA MET A 171 14.28 -7.75 -5.75
C MET A 171 13.90 -8.87 -6.73
N ALA A 172 13.99 -8.64 -8.02
CA ALA A 172 13.61 -9.60 -9.05
C ALA A 172 14.65 -10.72 -9.25
N ALA A 173 15.95 -10.45 -9.03
CA ALA A 173 17.03 -11.44 -9.16
C ALA A 173 17.09 -12.43 -8.00
N ALA A 174 16.56 -12.09 -6.83
CA ALA A 174 16.53 -12.95 -5.64
C ALA A 174 15.08 -13.33 -5.23
N PRO A 175 14.28 -13.95 -6.11
CA PRO A 175 12.85 -14.16 -5.90
C PRO A 175 12.54 -15.03 -4.68
N HIS A 176 13.41 -15.96 -4.32
CA HIS A 176 13.22 -16.81 -3.16
C HIS A 176 13.55 -16.10 -1.85
N ALA A 177 14.60 -15.28 -1.83
CA ALA A 177 14.91 -14.43 -0.68
C ALA A 177 13.78 -13.41 -0.43
N ILE A 178 13.25 -12.81 -1.51
CA ILE A 178 12.17 -11.82 -1.43
C ILE A 178 10.80 -12.45 -1.21
N PHE A 179 10.51 -13.61 -1.79
CA PHE A 179 9.28 -14.35 -1.48
C PHE A 179 9.25 -14.82 -0.03
N ASN A 180 10.39 -15.21 0.53
CA ASN A 180 10.50 -15.52 1.94
C ASN A 180 10.47 -14.26 2.81
N ILE A 181 11.18 -13.20 2.46
CA ILE A 181 11.15 -11.91 3.15
C ILE A 181 9.75 -11.29 3.08
N ASN A 182 9.04 -11.32 1.93
CA ASN A 182 7.67 -10.81 1.84
C ASN A 182 6.64 -11.70 2.55
N LYS A 183 6.84 -13.01 2.62
CA LYS A 183 5.98 -13.92 3.39
C LYS A 183 6.29 -13.82 4.87
N GLU A 184 7.55 -13.70 5.23
CA GLU A 184 8.04 -13.48 6.58
C GLU A 184 7.76 -12.04 7.03
N SER A 185 7.98 -11.01 6.20
CA SER A 185 7.63 -9.63 6.54
C SER A 185 6.12 -9.44 6.61
N GLY A 186 5.33 -10.09 5.76
CA GLY A 186 3.87 -10.08 5.86
C GLY A 186 3.39 -10.66 7.19
N LYS A 187 3.88 -11.82 7.57
CA LYS A 187 3.55 -12.46 8.85
C LYS A 187 4.16 -11.74 10.04
N PHE A 188 5.38 -11.24 9.92
CA PHE A 188 6.03 -10.42 10.93
C PHE A 188 5.19 -9.16 11.20
N MET A 189 4.81 -8.42 10.17
CA MET A 189 3.98 -7.23 10.32
C MET A 189 2.57 -7.56 10.85
N GLU A 190 1.98 -8.67 10.41
CA GLU A 190 0.70 -9.14 10.96
C GLU A 190 0.79 -9.36 12.48
N ILE A 191 1.81 -10.09 12.95
CA ILE A 191 1.99 -10.35 14.38
C ILE A 191 2.38 -9.05 15.11
N PHE A 192 3.19 -8.19 14.50
CA PHE A 192 3.55 -6.88 15.06
C PHE A 192 2.30 -6.05 15.34
N PHE A 193 1.40 -5.92 14.39
CA PHE A 193 0.14 -5.19 14.59
C PHE A 193 -0.75 -5.85 15.65
N LYS A 194 -0.69 -7.18 15.82
CA LYS A 194 -1.46 -7.89 16.86
C LYS A 194 -1.10 -7.46 18.30
N ILE A 195 0.12 -6.99 18.54
CA ILE A 195 0.49 -6.42 19.83
C ILE A 195 -0.38 -5.20 20.12
N TYR A 196 -0.55 -4.34 19.12
CA TYR A 196 -1.21 -3.04 19.27
C TYR A 196 -2.74 -3.08 19.12
N GLU A 197 -3.31 -4.11 18.48
CA GLU A 197 -4.77 -4.22 18.25
C GLU A 197 -5.62 -4.12 19.54
N GLY A 198 -5.08 -4.52 20.68
CA GLY A 198 -5.77 -4.46 21.96
C GLY A 198 -5.62 -3.14 22.72
N LEU A 199 -4.71 -2.26 22.28
CA LEU A 199 -4.35 -1.04 23.01
C LEU A 199 -5.29 0.13 22.67
N ASP A 200 -5.43 1.06 23.60
CA ASP A 200 -6.20 2.29 23.35
C ASP A 200 -5.42 3.32 22.51
N ARG A 201 -4.10 3.15 22.44
CA ARG A 201 -3.18 3.92 21.58
C ARG A 201 -2.03 3.02 21.12
N GLU A 202 -1.55 3.22 19.91
CA GLU A 202 -0.44 2.47 19.32
C GLU A 202 0.94 3.10 19.60
N GLY A 203 0.96 4.17 20.41
CA GLY A 203 2.16 4.87 20.84
C GLY A 203 1.93 5.69 22.11
N PRO A 204 3.03 6.21 22.72
CA PRO A 204 2.94 7.05 23.90
C PRO A 204 2.15 8.33 23.62
N GLY A 205 1.25 8.70 24.53
CA GLY A 205 0.43 9.91 24.39
C GLY A 205 -0.76 9.90 25.34
N SER A 206 -1.50 11.00 25.37
CA SER A 206 -2.73 11.12 26.18
C SER A 206 -3.63 12.22 25.64
N PHE A 207 -4.90 12.22 26.08
CA PHE A 207 -5.83 13.30 25.79
C PHE A 207 -5.25 14.69 26.14
N ALA A 208 -4.54 14.79 27.26
CA ALA A 208 -3.96 16.05 27.70
C ALA A 208 -2.84 16.54 26.77
N MET A 209 -2.02 15.61 26.23
CA MET A 209 -0.96 15.94 25.29
C MET A 209 -1.53 16.36 23.93
N THR A 210 -2.49 15.61 23.39
CA THR A 210 -3.21 15.98 22.16
C THR A 210 -3.88 17.35 22.31
N LYS A 211 -4.57 17.59 23.43
CA LYS A 211 -5.19 18.89 23.70
C LYS A 211 -4.18 20.02 23.80
N ARG A 212 -3.06 19.82 24.51
CA ARG A 212 -1.99 20.81 24.61
C ARG A 212 -1.44 21.20 23.24
N ALA A 213 -1.16 20.22 22.39
CA ALA A 213 -0.66 20.47 21.04
C ALA A 213 -1.72 21.18 20.17
N TYR A 214 -3.00 20.79 20.29
CA TYR A 214 -4.10 21.46 19.60
C TYR A 214 -4.25 22.92 20.02
N ASP A 215 -4.18 23.21 21.30
CA ASP A 215 -4.28 24.57 21.84
C ASP A 215 -3.13 25.50 21.34
N MET A 216 -2.00 24.92 20.93
CA MET A 216 -0.89 25.66 20.31
C MET A 216 -1.12 25.95 18.82
N CYS A 217 -2.06 25.27 18.16
CA CYS A 217 -2.49 25.56 16.79
C CYS A 217 -3.41 26.78 16.78
N THR A 218 -2.84 27.99 17.01
CA THR A 218 -3.61 29.23 17.06
C THR A 218 -4.24 29.58 15.72
N ASP A 219 -5.28 30.43 15.73
CA ASP A 219 -5.97 30.96 14.54
C ASP A 219 -6.66 29.92 13.65
N LEU A 220 -6.95 28.72 14.17
CA LEU A 220 -7.80 27.77 13.50
C LEU A 220 -9.26 28.27 13.48
N PRO A 221 -10.05 27.98 12.44
CA PRO A 221 -11.48 28.28 12.42
C PRO A 221 -12.22 27.52 13.52
N GLY A 222 -13.41 28.02 13.94
CA GLY A 222 -14.18 27.38 15.02
C GLY A 222 -14.68 25.97 14.69
N LYS A 223 -14.60 25.55 13.43
CA LYS A 223 -14.87 24.18 12.93
C LYS A 223 -13.85 23.86 11.84
N PRO A 224 -12.63 23.45 12.23
CA PRO A 224 -11.58 23.17 11.25
C PRO A 224 -11.82 21.87 10.50
N GLU A 225 -11.38 21.83 9.26
CA GLU A 225 -11.20 20.60 8.49
C GLU A 225 -9.83 20.00 8.87
N ILE A 226 -9.83 18.83 9.48
CA ILE A 226 -8.62 18.18 10.01
C ILE A 226 -8.34 16.91 9.21
N LEU A 227 -7.10 16.73 8.77
CA LEU A 227 -6.60 15.47 8.24
C LEU A 227 -5.68 14.82 9.27
N GLU A 228 -6.04 13.65 9.74
CA GLU A 228 -5.19 12.85 10.61
C GLU A 228 -4.59 11.67 9.82
N LEU A 229 -3.27 11.57 9.86
CA LEU A 229 -2.48 10.58 9.14
C LEU A 229 -1.90 9.54 10.10
N GLY A 230 -2.27 8.26 9.90
CA GLY A 230 -1.90 7.18 10.81
C GLY A 230 -2.68 7.26 12.12
N CYS A 231 -4.01 7.28 12.04
CA CYS A 231 -4.88 7.48 13.21
C CYS A 231 -4.89 6.29 14.19
N GLY A 232 -4.37 5.13 13.79
CA GLY A 232 -4.44 3.91 14.59
C GLY A 232 -5.87 3.59 15.02
N SER A 233 -6.07 3.22 16.29
CA SER A 233 -7.38 2.97 16.89
C SER A 233 -8.11 4.23 17.38
N GLY A 234 -7.62 5.42 17.02
CA GLY A 234 -8.29 6.69 17.28
C GLY A 234 -7.83 7.41 18.54
N GLY A 235 -6.62 7.11 19.01
CA GLY A 235 -6.07 7.70 20.23
C GLY A 235 -5.96 9.23 20.19
N ALA A 236 -5.74 9.85 19.03
CA ALA A 236 -5.81 11.29 18.85
C ALA A 236 -7.09 11.72 18.13
N THR A 237 -7.67 10.89 17.25
CA THR A 237 -8.91 11.16 16.51
C THR A 237 -10.06 11.58 17.43
N ILE A 238 -10.30 10.78 18.47
CA ILE A 238 -11.42 11.03 19.40
C ILE A 238 -11.23 12.36 20.16
N PRO A 239 -10.06 12.60 20.80
CA PRO A 239 -9.75 13.91 21.36
C PRO A 239 -9.93 15.07 20.39
N LEU A 240 -9.38 14.98 19.18
CA LEU A 240 -9.49 16.02 18.16
C LEU A 240 -10.95 16.31 17.80
N ALA A 241 -11.76 15.28 17.56
CA ALA A 241 -13.18 15.45 17.30
C ALA A 241 -13.93 16.10 18.47
N GLN A 242 -13.54 15.81 19.73
CA GLN A 242 -14.17 16.38 20.93
C GLN A 242 -13.83 17.87 21.12
N ILE A 243 -12.54 18.24 20.93
CA ILE A 243 -12.05 19.57 21.27
C ILE A 243 -12.15 20.58 20.12
N SER A 244 -12.05 20.15 18.86
CA SER A 244 -12.02 21.06 17.72
C SER A 244 -13.40 21.55 17.28
N GLY A 245 -14.44 20.75 17.51
CA GLY A 245 -15.77 20.99 16.94
C GLY A 245 -15.83 20.89 15.40
N GLY A 246 -14.70 20.55 14.75
CA GLY A 246 -14.54 20.37 13.30
C GLY A 246 -14.80 18.96 12.82
N ILE A 247 -14.43 18.69 11.58
CA ILE A 247 -14.46 17.35 10.96
C ILE A 247 -13.03 16.79 10.93
N VAL A 248 -12.86 15.55 11.37
CA VAL A 248 -11.60 14.82 11.33
C VAL A 248 -11.68 13.73 10.26
N THR A 249 -10.93 13.90 9.18
CA THR A 249 -10.68 12.81 8.23
C THR A 249 -9.53 11.97 8.78
N ALA A 250 -9.88 10.86 9.42
CA ALA A 250 -8.94 9.95 10.07
C ALA A 250 -8.52 8.85 9.10
N THR A 251 -7.22 8.71 8.85
CA THR A 251 -6.68 7.79 7.84
C THR A 251 -5.75 6.77 8.45
N GLU A 252 -5.86 5.53 7.99
CA GLU A 252 -5.06 4.40 8.43
C GLU A 252 -4.95 3.36 7.31
N ILE A 253 -3.82 2.66 7.21
CA ILE A 253 -3.63 1.58 6.24
C ILE A 253 -4.04 0.21 6.80
N TYR A 254 -3.98 0.04 8.12
CA TYR A 254 -4.32 -1.21 8.78
C TYR A 254 -5.80 -1.23 9.19
N HIS A 255 -6.61 -1.92 8.38
CA HIS A 255 -8.06 -1.95 8.51
C HIS A 255 -8.60 -2.27 9.92
N PRO A 256 -8.03 -3.23 10.70
CA PRO A 256 -8.51 -3.50 12.05
C PRO A 256 -8.40 -2.30 13.02
N PHE A 257 -7.37 -1.45 12.87
CA PHE A 257 -7.28 -0.22 13.66
C PHE A 257 -8.40 0.74 13.29
N LEU A 258 -8.65 0.91 12.00
CA LEU A 258 -9.71 1.81 11.53
C LEU A 258 -11.10 1.35 12.00
N GLU A 259 -11.38 0.04 11.97
CA GLU A 259 -12.63 -0.52 12.52
C GLU A 259 -12.76 -0.24 14.02
N LYS A 260 -11.69 -0.42 14.79
CA LYS A 260 -11.67 -0.13 16.22
C LYS A 260 -11.89 1.36 16.47
N MET A 261 -11.22 2.24 15.69
CA MET A 261 -11.40 3.69 15.76
C MET A 261 -12.88 4.08 15.56
N VAL A 262 -13.54 3.54 14.53
CA VAL A 262 -14.97 3.78 14.28
C VAL A 262 -15.84 3.34 15.47
N GLY A 263 -15.54 2.18 16.06
CA GLY A 263 -16.21 1.71 17.28
C GLY A 263 -16.00 2.65 18.46
N ASN A 264 -14.77 3.11 18.68
CA ASN A 264 -14.40 4.06 19.72
C ASN A 264 -15.09 5.41 19.52
N ALA A 265 -15.15 5.92 18.27
CA ALA A 265 -15.85 7.15 17.91
C ALA A 265 -17.34 7.11 18.29
N LYS A 266 -18.00 5.99 17.98
CA LYS A 266 -19.39 5.76 18.36
C LYS A 266 -19.59 5.74 19.87
N ASN A 267 -18.72 5.03 20.60
CA ASN A 267 -18.78 4.97 22.05
C ASN A 267 -18.56 6.35 22.70
N ALA A 268 -17.74 7.20 22.08
CA ALA A 268 -17.48 8.57 22.53
C ALA A 268 -18.53 9.59 22.06
N GLY A 269 -19.48 9.20 21.19
CA GLY A 269 -20.53 10.08 20.64
C GLY A 269 -19.99 11.17 19.72
N VAL A 270 -18.95 10.86 18.95
CA VAL A 270 -18.29 11.80 18.00
C VAL A 270 -18.25 11.28 16.56
N GLU A 271 -18.95 10.18 16.27
CA GLU A 271 -18.93 9.55 14.94
C GLU A 271 -19.37 10.48 13.83
N ASP A 272 -20.30 11.40 14.10
CA ASP A 272 -20.79 12.38 13.12
C ASP A 272 -19.73 13.41 12.70
N ARG A 273 -18.60 13.47 13.40
CA ARG A 273 -17.48 14.39 13.14
C ARG A 273 -16.23 13.70 12.64
N ILE A 274 -16.32 12.41 12.33
CA ILE A 274 -15.17 11.62 11.87
C ILE A 274 -15.50 10.96 10.55
N ILE A 275 -14.60 11.16 9.57
CA ILE A 275 -14.60 10.46 8.29
C ILE A 275 -13.45 9.46 8.33
N ALA A 276 -13.76 8.17 8.40
CA ALA A 276 -12.76 7.11 8.38
C ALA A 276 -12.38 6.75 6.94
N ALA A 277 -11.08 6.72 6.63
CA ALA A 277 -10.60 6.38 5.30
C ALA A 277 -9.35 5.48 5.34
N VAL A 278 -9.35 4.42 4.52
CA VAL A 278 -8.12 3.64 4.29
C VAL A 278 -7.26 4.44 3.31
N MET A 279 -6.12 4.95 3.78
CA MET A 279 -5.24 5.81 2.98
C MET A 279 -3.79 5.69 3.44
N ASP A 280 -2.88 5.60 2.48
CA ASP A 280 -1.44 5.71 2.73
C ASP A 280 -1.06 7.20 2.88
N MET A 281 -0.35 7.54 3.97
CA MET A 281 0.09 8.91 4.23
C MET A 281 1.07 9.45 3.19
N SER A 282 1.69 8.59 2.38
CA SER A 282 2.56 8.96 1.27
C SER A 282 1.81 9.22 -0.04
N GLU A 283 0.53 8.82 -0.13
CA GLU A 283 -0.31 8.93 -1.33
C GLU A 283 -1.68 9.53 -0.99
N ILE A 284 -1.68 10.73 -0.39
CA ILE A 284 -2.89 11.41 0.07
C ILE A 284 -3.80 11.75 -1.12
N GLN A 285 -5.03 11.26 -1.07
CA GLN A 285 -6.07 11.51 -2.07
C GLN A 285 -6.99 12.64 -1.60
N ALA A 286 -6.51 13.87 -1.70
CA ALA A 286 -7.26 15.06 -1.35
C ALA A 286 -6.88 16.21 -2.27
N GLU A 287 -7.77 17.20 -2.38
CA GLU A 287 -7.50 18.44 -3.13
C GLU A 287 -6.44 19.28 -2.38
N PRO A 288 -5.58 20.00 -3.09
CA PRO A 288 -4.69 20.97 -2.46
C PRO A 288 -5.46 21.98 -1.60
N GLU A 289 -4.82 22.45 -0.53
CA GLU A 289 -5.35 23.49 0.37
C GLU A 289 -6.74 23.19 0.94
N SER A 290 -7.05 21.91 1.22
CA SER A 290 -8.35 21.49 1.76
C SER A 290 -8.41 21.45 3.29
N PHE A 291 -7.29 21.40 4.00
CA PHE A 291 -7.28 21.22 5.45
C PHE A 291 -6.74 22.45 6.19
N ASP A 292 -7.38 22.76 7.31
CA ASP A 292 -6.94 23.79 8.26
C ASP A 292 -5.85 23.24 9.19
N LEU A 293 -5.87 21.92 9.45
CA LEU A 293 -4.93 21.23 10.30
C LEU A 293 -4.59 19.86 9.73
N ILE A 294 -3.32 19.52 9.63
CA ILE A 294 -2.82 18.16 9.43
C ILE A 294 -2.22 17.67 10.74
N TRP A 295 -2.59 16.46 11.14
CA TRP A 295 -2.21 15.85 12.40
C TRP A 295 -1.58 14.48 12.17
N CYS A 296 -0.46 14.18 12.86
CA CYS A 296 0.19 12.87 12.80
C CYS A 296 0.93 12.59 14.11
N GLU A 297 0.41 11.71 14.94
CA GLU A 297 1.09 11.30 16.18
C GLU A 297 1.85 9.99 15.96
N GLY A 298 3.19 10.04 16.14
CA GLY A 298 4.03 8.84 16.19
C GLY A 298 4.11 8.02 14.89
N ALA A 299 3.81 8.62 13.73
CA ALA A 299 3.81 7.88 12.46
C ALA A 299 4.59 8.57 11.32
N ALA A 300 4.96 9.85 11.46
CA ALA A 300 5.67 10.60 10.41
C ALA A 300 7.02 9.97 10.03
N TYR A 301 7.71 9.32 10.97
CA TYR A 301 8.98 8.63 10.77
C TYR A 301 8.90 7.52 9.70
N ILE A 302 7.72 6.92 9.49
CA ILE A 302 7.51 5.81 8.53
C ILE A 302 7.88 6.25 7.11
N MET A 303 7.53 7.48 6.74
CA MET A 303 7.93 8.04 5.44
C MET A 303 9.13 8.98 5.52
N GLY A 304 9.60 9.33 6.73
CA GLY A 304 10.64 10.28 7.02
C GLY A 304 10.08 11.70 7.22
N VAL A 305 10.49 12.35 8.32
CA VAL A 305 9.97 13.67 8.72
C VAL A 305 10.16 14.73 7.63
N ASP A 306 11.32 14.80 6.95
CA ASP A 306 11.56 15.77 5.87
C ASP A 306 10.55 15.60 4.73
N LYS A 307 10.34 14.36 4.30
CA LYS A 307 9.40 14.05 3.24
C LYS A 307 7.96 14.37 3.65
N ALA A 308 7.59 14.07 4.89
CA ALA A 308 6.29 14.44 5.45
C ALA A 308 6.08 15.97 5.44
N LEU A 309 7.05 16.74 5.93
CA LEU A 309 7.02 18.20 5.92
C LEU A 309 6.83 18.79 4.51
N GLU A 310 7.55 18.24 3.51
CA GLU A 310 7.45 18.71 2.12
C GLU A 310 6.13 18.33 1.46
N GLN A 311 5.75 17.05 1.54
CA GLN A 311 4.63 16.52 0.79
C GLN A 311 3.27 16.93 1.35
N TRP A 312 3.11 16.99 2.68
CA TRP A 312 1.82 17.31 3.28
C TRP A 312 1.48 18.79 3.19
N LYS A 313 2.48 19.67 3.02
CA LYS A 313 2.30 21.12 2.94
C LYS A 313 1.29 21.58 1.90
N GLN A 314 1.22 20.90 0.76
CA GLN A 314 0.30 21.25 -0.33
C GLN A 314 -1.18 21.11 0.07
N TYR A 315 -1.51 20.22 0.99
CA TYR A 315 -2.88 19.98 1.43
C TYR A 315 -3.35 20.94 2.52
N LEU A 316 -2.42 21.65 3.17
CA LEU A 316 -2.77 22.70 4.11
C LEU A 316 -3.20 23.97 3.40
N LYS A 317 -4.29 24.57 3.87
CA LYS A 317 -4.69 25.93 3.51
C LYS A 317 -3.58 26.93 3.87
N PRO A 318 -3.51 28.12 3.23
CA PRO A 318 -2.63 29.19 3.69
C PRO A 318 -2.87 29.51 5.17
N GLY A 319 -1.81 29.55 5.97
CA GLY A 319 -1.92 29.74 7.42
C GLY A 319 -2.39 28.52 8.22
N GLY A 320 -2.68 27.39 7.56
CA GLY A 320 -3.04 26.14 8.22
C GLY A 320 -1.89 25.56 9.05
N CYS A 321 -2.22 24.72 10.01
CA CYS A 321 -1.26 24.14 10.95
C CYS A 321 -0.90 22.69 10.58
N LEU A 322 0.35 22.31 10.85
CA LEU A 322 0.82 20.93 10.87
C LEU A 322 1.26 20.59 12.29
N CYS A 323 0.72 19.55 12.86
CA CYS A 323 1.12 19.00 14.13
C CYS A 323 1.63 17.59 13.95
N ILE A 324 2.88 17.32 14.30
CA ILE A 324 3.49 16.00 14.28
C ILE A 324 4.09 15.68 15.63
N SER A 325 4.04 14.43 16.05
CA SER A 325 4.90 13.94 17.12
C SER A 325 5.82 12.84 16.60
N ASP A 326 7.06 12.84 17.07
CA ASP A 326 8.09 11.93 16.63
C ASP A 326 9.05 11.57 17.75
N ALA A 327 9.73 10.42 17.64
CA ALA A 327 10.80 10.03 18.54
C ALA A 327 12.02 10.94 18.32
N VAL A 328 12.57 11.47 19.41
CA VAL A 328 13.72 12.37 19.38
C VAL A 328 14.73 12.03 20.47
N TRP A 329 16.00 12.34 20.20
CA TRP A 329 16.98 12.51 21.25
C TRP A 329 16.67 13.83 22.02
N LEU A 330 16.67 13.77 23.35
CA LEU A 330 16.26 14.92 24.15
C LEU A 330 17.24 16.13 24.04
N SER A 331 18.49 15.90 23.66
CA SER A 331 19.46 16.93 23.26
C SER A 331 20.62 16.32 22.48
N ASP A 332 21.43 17.16 21.83
CA ASP A 332 22.69 16.76 21.18
C ASP A 332 23.67 16.15 22.18
N GLU A 333 23.80 16.78 23.37
CA GLU A 333 24.66 16.29 24.44
C GLU A 333 24.25 14.90 24.93
N ILE A 334 22.96 14.67 25.09
CA ILE A 334 22.43 13.37 25.49
C ILE A 334 22.68 12.34 24.40
N ARG A 335 22.40 12.67 23.12
CA ARG A 335 22.68 11.79 21.98
C ARG A 335 24.14 11.38 21.93
N ASP A 336 25.06 12.34 22.03
CA ASP A 336 26.49 12.11 21.90
C ASP A 336 27.05 11.27 23.07
N ASN A 337 26.49 11.40 24.26
CA ASN A 337 26.88 10.66 25.46
C ASN A 337 25.99 9.44 25.77
N ALA A 338 24.98 9.15 24.95
CA ALA A 338 24.09 8.00 25.16
C ALA A 338 24.89 6.66 25.16
N PRO A 339 24.49 5.69 25.95
CA PRO A 339 25.10 4.35 25.95
C PRO A 339 25.09 3.72 24.54
N ASP A 340 26.16 2.99 24.20
CA ASP A 340 26.29 2.33 22.89
C ASP A 340 25.11 1.41 22.57
N ALA A 341 24.53 0.75 23.59
CA ALA A 341 23.37 -0.10 23.43
C ALA A 341 22.15 0.69 22.92
N VAL A 342 21.93 1.92 23.45
CA VAL A 342 20.83 2.80 23.04
C VAL A 342 21.07 3.35 21.63
N LYS A 343 22.30 3.80 21.36
CA LYS A 343 22.70 4.28 20.02
C LYS A 343 22.52 3.20 18.96
N SER A 344 22.98 1.97 19.24
CA SER A 344 22.86 0.86 18.30
C SER A 344 21.42 0.47 18.05
N PHE A 345 20.56 0.48 19.07
CA PHE A 345 19.15 0.19 18.93
C PHE A 345 18.46 1.18 17.99
N TRP A 346 18.63 2.49 18.22
CA TRP A 346 18.01 3.51 17.39
C TRP A 346 18.67 3.63 16.01
N ALA A 347 19.95 3.34 15.87
CA ALA A 347 20.61 3.25 14.56
C ALA A 347 20.07 2.12 13.70
N GLU A 348 19.59 1.03 14.31
CA GLU A 348 18.93 -0.09 13.63
C GLU A 348 17.45 0.19 13.34
N GLY A 349 16.71 0.68 14.35
CA GLY A 349 15.25 0.85 14.27
C GLY A 349 14.80 2.16 13.63
N TYR A 350 15.49 3.26 13.92
CA TYR A 350 15.19 4.59 13.38
C TYR A 350 16.48 5.41 13.18
N PRO A 351 17.30 5.10 12.15
CA PRO A 351 18.58 5.77 11.93
C PRO A 351 18.47 7.28 11.65
N ALA A 352 17.30 7.75 11.23
CA ALA A 352 17.01 9.16 10.97
C ALA A 352 16.54 9.93 12.21
N MET A 353 16.54 9.32 13.40
CA MET A 353 16.09 9.98 14.64
C MET A 353 16.99 11.18 14.97
N ARG A 354 16.37 12.33 15.18
CA ARG A 354 16.98 13.64 15.40
C ARG A 354 16.68 14.16 16.81
N THR A 355 17.27 15.30 17.13
CA THR A 355 16.82 16.09 18.28
C THR A 355 15.60 16.94 17.90
N ALA A 356 14.88 17.43 18.91
CA ALA A 356 13.74 18.33 18.71
C ALA A 356 14.14 19.60 17.92
N GLU A 357 15.33 20.16 18.21
CA GLU A 357 15.85 21.35 17.51
C GLU A 357 16.14 21.06 16.02
N GLU A 358 16.66 19.87 15.70
CA GLU A 358 16.91 19.48 14.31
C GLU A 358 15.59 19.34 13.54
N ASN A 359 14.54 18.76 14.14
CA ASN A 359 13.21 18.67 13.54
C ASN A 359 12.55 20.06 13.40
N ASN A 360 12.72 20.95 14.37
CA ASN A 360 12.25 22.34 14.27
C ASN A 360 12.88 23.06 13.08
N ARG A 361 14.22 22.95 12.94
CA ARG A 361 14.96 23.54 11.81
C ARG A 361 14.53 22.95 10.47
N ALA A 362 14.24 21.65 10.41
CA ALA A 362 13.73 21.02 9.20
C ALA A 362 12.35 21.57 8.80
N GLY A 363 11.44 21.79 9.77
CA GLY A 363 10.15 22.43 9.53
C GLY A 363 10.30 23.87 9.00
N GLU A 364 11.20 24.65 9.58
CA GLU A 364 11.47 26.03 9.12
C GLU A 364 12.07 26.06 7.71
N ALA A 365 13.01 25.13 7.42
CA ALA A 365 13.60 24.97 6.09
C ALA A 365 12.58 24.56 5.03
N ALA A 366 11.59 23.71 5.40
CA ALA A 366 10.46 23.34 4.55
C ALA A 366 9.45 24.50 4.36
N GLY A 367 9.69 25.67 4.97
CA GLY A 367 8.88 26.88 4.79
C GLY A 367 7.66 26.92 5.71
N TYR A 368 7.76 26.37 6.90
CA TYR A 368 6.81 26.57 7.99
C TYR A 368 7.32 27.65 8.97
N THR A 369 6.45 28.09 9.83
CA THR A 369 6.78 28.84 11.05
C THR A 369 6.54 27.94 12.23
N LEU A 370 7.54 27.74 13.10
CA LEU A 370 7.38 27.00 14.34
C LEU A 370 6.49 27.81 15.29
N LEU A 371 5.39 27.23 15.74
CA LEU A 371 4.51 27.79 16.78
C LEU A 371 4.97 27.36 18.18
N GLY A 372 5.59 26.21 18.29
CA GLY A 372 6.16 25.66 19.48
C GLY A 372 6.35 24.16 19.43
N ASN A 373 7.00 23.64 20.45
CA ASN A 373 7.22 22.21 20.62
C ASN A 373 7.23 21.86 22.12
N PHE A 374 7.04 20.60 22.43
CA PHE A 374 7.17 20.08 23.81
C PHE A 374 7.33 18.57 23.82
N THR A 375 8.11 18.07 24.75
CA THR A 375 8.24 16.63 25.03
C THR A 375 7.01 16.15 25.79
N ILE A 376 6.48 14.98 25.44
CA ILE A 376 5.38 14.35 26.17
C ILE A 376 5.85 13.85 27.54
N ASP A 377 4.93 13.79 28.49
CA ASP A 377 5.23 13.35 29.86
C ASP A 377 5.67 11.87 29.89
N THR A 378 6.64 11.55 30.75
CA THR A 378 7.10 10.16 30.97
C THR A 378 5.98 9.24 31.39
N ALA A 379 4.97 9.76 32.11
CA ALA A 379 3.76 8.98 32.47
C ALA A 379 2.99 8.42 31.24
N CYS A 380 3.08 9.09 30.07
CA CYS A 380 2.48 8.57 28.83
C CYS A 380 3.24 7.34 28.31
N TRP A 381 4.57 7.34 28.45
CA TRP A 381 5.41 6.20 28.12
C TRP A 381 5.19 5.02 29.05
N ASP A 382 5.14 5.27 30.35
CA ASP A 382 4.90 4.24 31.36
C ASP A 382 3.54 3.57 31.15
N ALA A 383 2.50 4.37 30.91
CA ALA A 383 1.16 3.85 30.61
C ALA A 383 1.17 2.98 29.34
N PHE A 384 1.78 3.47 28.26
CA PHE A 384 1.86 2.75 26.99
C PHE A 384 2.63 1.43 27.14
N TYR A 385 3.82 1.44 27.73
CA TYR A 385 4.59 0.20 27.89
C TYR A 385 3.98 -0.79 28.86
N ASN A 386 3.28 -0.34 29.91
CA ASN A 386 2.54 -1.24 30.78
C ASN A 386 1.42 -1.96 30.03
N ASP A 387 0.75 -1.27 29.13
CA ASP A 387 -0.30 -1.87 28.26
C ASP A 387 0.30 -2.84 27.25
N VAL A 388 1.42 -2.48 26.62
CA VAL A 388 2.17 -3.35 25.70
C VAL A 388 2.64 -4.62 26.41
N GLU A 389 3.21 -4.53 27.60
CA GLU A 389 3.66 -5.71 28.38
C GLU A 389 2.52 -6.67 28.68
N ARG A 390 1.37 -6.14 29.12
CA ARG A 390 0.18 -6.94 29.38
C ARG A 390 -0.29 -7.65 28.10
N ARG A 391 -0.26 -6.95 26.97
CA ARG A 391 -0.64 -7.52 25.68
C ARG A 391 0.37 -8.56 25.19
N MET A 392 1.65 -8.37 25.48
CA MET A 392 2.70 -9.33 25.09
C MET A 392 2.55 -10.70 25.75
N GLU A 393 1.97 -10.82 26.96
CA GLU A 393 1.67 -12.11 27.57
C GLU A 393 0.71 -12.94 26.70
N GLU A 394 -0.30 -12.32 26.11
CA GLU A 394 -1.24 -12.96 25.20
C GLU A 394 -0.57 -13.33 23.87
N ILE A 395 0.25 -12.43 23.35
CA ILE A 395 1.02 -12.64 22.09
C ILE A 395 2.01 -13.78 22.26
N GLU A 396 2.73 -13.85 23.38
CA GLU A 396 3.67 -14.95 23.66
C GLU A 396 2.96 -16.31 23.77
N SER A 397 1.78 -16.33 24.40
CA SER A 397 0.95 -17.54 24.47
C SER A 397 0.56 -18.06 23.07
N THR A 398 0.31 -17.17 22.12
CA THR A 398 -0.19 -17.52 20.80
C THR A 398 0.93 -17.71 19.77
N TYR A 399 1.93 -16.85 19.80
CA TYR A 399 2.97 -16.74 18.76
C TYR A 399 4.40 -17.00 19.26
N GLY A 400 4.61 -17.30 20.55
CA GLY A 400 5.93 -17.48 21.15
C GLY A 400 6.75 -18.65 20.58
N THR A 401 6.11 -19.61 19.91
CA THR A 401 6.78 -20.72 19.20
C THR A 401 7.01 -20.40 17.71
N ASP A 402 6.41 -19.35 17.18
CA ASP A 402 6.63 -18.88 15.81
C ASP A 402 7.91 -18.03 15.76
N PRO A 403 8.83 -18.24 14.80
CA PRO A 403 10.08 -17.48 14.71
C PRO A 403 9.85 -15.95 14.60
N ASN A 404 8.84 -15.50 13.83
CA ASN A 404 8.51 -14.09 13.71
C ASN A 404 7.90 -13.54 15.00
N GLY A 405 7.01 -14.31 15.63
CA GLY A 405 6.44 -13.96 16.93
C GLY A 405 7.52 -13.82 17.99
N ARG A 406 8.48 -14.75 18.05
CA ARG A 406 9.60 -14.68 18.98
C ARG A 406 10.48 -13.46 18.74
N ALA A 407 10.83 -13.17 17.48
CA ALA A 407 11.63 -11.99 17.13
C ALA A 407 10.96 -10.69 17.55
N ILE A 408 9.65 -10.56 17.34
CA ILE A 408 8.86 -9.38 17.74
C ILE A 408 8.83 -9.24 19.27
N ILE A 409 8.57 -10.33 19.99
CA ILE A 409 8.53 -10.34 21.45
C ILE A 409 9.88 -9.89 22.03
N ASP A 410 10.98 -10.46 21.52
CA ASP A 410 12.33 -10.15 21.98
C ASP A 410 12.70 -8.69 21.65
N MET A 411 12.32 -8.19 20.46
CA MET A 411 12.51 -6.79 20.05
C MET A 411 11.74 -5.84 20.97
N THR A 412 10.47 -6.09 21.20
CA THR A 412 9.61 -5.23 22.04
C THR A 412 10.08 -5.24 23.50
N ARG A 413 10.47 -6.39 24.04
CA ARG A 413 11.08 -6.48 25.39
C ARG A 413 12.37 -5.67 25.50
N LYS A 414 13.22 -5.75 24.46
CA LYS A 414 14.48 -5.00 24.43
C LYS A 414 14.20 -3.50 24.41
N GLU A 415 13.22 -3.03 23.65
CA GLU A 415 12.80 -1.62 23.61
C GLU A 415 12.32 -1.14 24.98
N ILE A 416 11.42 -1.88 25.61
CA ILE A 416 10.88 -1.54 26.95
C ILE A 416 11.98 -1.50 28.00
N ALA A 417 12.87 -2.51 28.00
CA ALA A 417 14.00 -2.57 28.93
C ALA A 417 14.92 -1.37 28.75
N GLN A 418 15.23 -1.01 27.50
CA GLN A 418 16.08 0.16 27.20
C GLN A 418 15.45 1.47 27.70
N TYR A 419 14.15 1.66 27.49
CA TYR A 419 13.47 2.86 28.00
C TYR A 419 13.59 2.95 29.53
N ARG A 420 13.41 1.81 30.25
CA ARG A 420 13.47 1.77 31.71
C ARG A 420 14.88 1.90 32.27
N ASP A 421 15.86 1.28 31.60
CA ASP A 421 17.25 1.30 32.04
C ASP A 421 17.94 2.66 31.78
N PHE A 422 17.48 3.36 30.74
CA PHE A 422 18.06 4.63 30.30
C PHE A 422 17.01 5.76 30.17
N PRO A 423 16.30 6.07 31.27
CA PRO A 423 15.26 7.11 31.25
C PRO A 423 15.89 8.46 30.88
N ASN A 424 15.10 9.35 30.27
CA ASN A 424 15.51 10.67 29.83
C ASN A 424 16.64 10.70 28.77
N THR A 425 16.82 9.63 28.00
CA THR A 425 17.75 9.62 26.87
C THR A 425 17.06 10.04 25.58
N TYR A 426 15.85 9.58 25.38
CA TYR A 426 15.00 9.90 24.24
C TYR A 426 13.55 10.05 24.71
N GLY A 427 12.71 10.59 23.84
CA GLY A 427 11.30 10.76 24.12
C GLY A 427 10.51 11.04 22.86
N TYR A 428 9.20 11.27 22.98
CA TYR A 428 8.41 11.83 21.91
C TYR A 428 8.26 13.32 22.11
N GLU A 429 8.42 14.06 21.01
CA GLU A 429 8.30 15.51 20.95
C GLU A 429 7.18 15.89 19.98
N PHE A 430 6.26 16.73 20.43
CA PHE A 430 5.34 17.42 19.55
C PHE A 430 6.01 18.63 18.90
N HIS A 431 5.82 18.77 17.60
CA HIS A 431 6.22 19.93 16.81
C HIS A 431 4.98 20.53 16.16
N ILE A 432 4.72 21.78 16.43
CA ILE A 432 3.55 22.50 15.94
C ILE A 432 4.03 23.61 14.98
N PHE A 433 3.62 23.49 13.74
CA PHE A 433 4.05 24.38 12.67
C PHE A 433 2.85 25.07 12.01
N ARG A 434 3.11 26.24 11.42
CA ARG A 434 2.16 26.96 10.56
C ARG A 434 2.71 27.08 9.15
N LYS A 435 1.92 26.76 8.14
CA LYS A 435 2.24 27.00 6.72
C LYS A 435 2.34 28.51 6.48
N LYS A 436 3.50 28.97 5.94
CA LYS A 436 3.73 30.36 5.51
C LYS A 436 2.95 30.66 4.24
#